data_6b9123492a12698c49121150b20ba178
#
_entry.id   6b9123492a12698c49121150b20ba178
#
_cell.length_a   1.000
_cell.length_b   1.000
_cell.length_c   1.000
_cell.angle_alpha   90.00
_cell.angle_beta   90.00
_cell.angle_gamma   90.00
#
_symmetry.space_group_name_H-M   'P 1'
#
loop_
_entity.id
_entity.type
_entity.pdbx_description
1 polymer ?
#
loop_
_entity_poly.entity_id
_entity_poly.type
_entity_poly.pdbx_seq_one_letter_code
_entity_poly.pdbx_strand_id
1 'polypeptide(L)'
;MIRHSKNQNGIVWTLVLFGFLLSLWLVLSSTDKTVFPAFISDPFNFSGWINDGESWMKKNYRWVTRLVAGVIKEWYYSVEDFLIEAPWIFIFALMIIPSLKVSGLRLTLFVVFTLLFWGFVGMWEQAMQTVALMTLSVIFSVVLGVLVGIWCSQSDRVEAFVRPILDTMQVMPAFVYLLPAIFFFG
;
A
#
# COMPACT_ATOMS: atom_id res chain seq x y z
N MET A 1 -51.52 5.00 21.10
CA MET A 1 -50.08 5.06 21.14
C MET A 1 -49.48 5.44 19.76
N ILE A 2 -50.11 6.30 18.93
CA ILE A 2 -49.74 6.62 17.54
C ILE A 2 -49.48 8.13 17.31
N ARG A 3 -49.40 8.95 18.35
CA ARG A 3 -49.29 10.43 18.21
C ARG A 3 -47.85 10.94 18.21
N HIS A 4 -46.85 10.13 18.55
CA HIS A 4 -45.44 10.57 18.65
C HIS A 4 -44.65 10.48 17.33
N SER A 5 -45.04 9.66 16.37
CA SER A 5 -44.31 9.48 15.11
C SER A 5 -44.42 10.67 14.14
N LYS A 6 -45.56 11.38 14.14
CA LYS A 6 -45.81 12.48 13.18
C LYS A 6 -44.97 13.72 13.46
N ASN A 7 -44.59 13.94 14.72
CA ASN A 7 -43.76 15.10 15.10
C ASN A 7 -42.26 14.89 14.85
N GLN A 8 -41.77 13.67 14.92
CA GLN A 8 -40.38 13.35 14.61
C GLN A 8 -40.06 13.56 13.13
N ASN A 9 -40.96 13.16 12.23
CA ASN A 9 -40.76 13.38 10.80
C ASN A 9 -40.73 14.87 10.43
N GLY A 10 -41.53 15.72 11.12
CA GLY A 10 -41.50 17.17 10.92
C GLY A 10 -40.14 17.76 11.29
N ILE A 11 -39.57 17.37 12.44
CA ILE A 11 -38.26 17.84 12.90
C ILE A 11 -37.16 17.37 11.93
N VAL A 12 -37.19 16.15 11.47
CA VAL A 12 -36.20 15.63 10.49
C VAL A 12 -36.25 16.42 9.20
N TRP A 13 -37.44 16.67 8.64
CA TRP A 13 -37.58 17.46 7.41
C TRP A 13 -37.17 18.92 7.57
N THR A 14 -37.43 19.52 8.73
CA THR A 14 -36.95 20.91 9.02
C THR A 14 -35.42 20.97 9.11
N LEU A 15 -34.79 19.98 9.72
CA LEU A 15 -33.32 19.89 9.79
C LEU A 15 -32.69 19.67 8.39
N VAL A 16 -33.29 18.81 7.58
CA VAL A 16 -32.84 18.56 6.19
C VAL A 16 -32.98 19.84 5.35
N LEU A 17 -34.13 20.54 5.43
CA LEU A 17 -34.34 21.80 4.73
C LEU A 17 -33.37 22.89 5.20
N PHE A 18 -33.15 23.01 6.50
CA PHE A 18 -32.19 23.96 7.06
C PHE A 18 -30.76 23.66 6.59
N GLY A 19 -30.33 22.41 6.62
CA GLY A 19 -29.03 21.96 6.10
C GLY A 19 -28.88 22.26 4.61
N PHE A 20 -29.93 22.03 3.81
CA PHE A 20 -29.94 22.34 2.37
C PHE A 20 -29.84 23.87 2.12
N LEU A 21 -30.64 24.67 2.82
CA LEU A 21 -30.61 26.12 2.69
C LEU A 21 -29.26 26.71 3.14
N LEU A 22 -28.67 26.15 4.21
CA LEU A 22 -27.34 26.55 4.68
C LEU A 22 -26.26 26.23 3.65
N SER A 23 -26.31 25.03 3.04
CA SER A 23 -25.36 24.65 2.00
C SER A 23 -25.52 25.52 0.74
N LEU A 24 -26.75 25.83 0.35
CA LEU A 24 -27.04 26.72 -0.76
C LEU A 24 -26.52 28.14 -0.51
N TRP A 25 -26.74 28.66 0.71
CA TRP A 25 -26.22 29.97 1.10
C TRP A 25 -24.69 30.02 1.10
N LEU A 26 -24.03 28.98 1.61
CA LEU A 26 -22.57 28.86 1.59
C LEU A 26 -22.00 28.83 0.16
N VAL A 27 -22.64 28.10 -0.75
CA VAL A 27 -22.24 28.06 -2.15
C VAL A 27 -22.44 29.41 -2.84
N LEU A 28 -23.55 30.10 -2.56
CA LEU A 28 -23.84 31.40 -3.16
C LEU A 28 -22.95 32.54 -2.61
N SER A 29 -22.50 32.41 -1.35
CA SER A 29 -21.63 33.40 -0.70
C SER A 29 -20.14 33.16 -0.98
N SER A 30 -19.74 32.01 -1.50
CA SER A 30 -18.34 31.73 -1.85
C SER A 30 -17.95 32.44 -3.15
N THR A 31 -16.76 33.05 -3.13
CA THR A 31 -16.19 33.77 -4.29
C THR A 31 -15.85 32.82 -5.45
N ASP A 32 -15.50 31.59 -5.11
CA ASP A 32 -15.28 30.50 -6.07
C ASP A 32 -16.30 29.39 -5.78
N LYS A 33 -17.31 29.25 -6.65
CA LYS A 33 -18.42 28.31 -6.52
C LYS A 33 -18.02 26.84 -6.74
N THR A 34 -16.81 26.61 -7.23
CA THR A 34 -16.29 25.28 -7.53
C THR A 34 -15.46 24.70 -6.39
N VAL A 35 -15.04 25.54 -5.43
CA VAL A 35 -14.19 25.14 -4.31
C VAL A 35 -14.98 25.17 -3.01
N PHE A 36 -14.87 24.09 -2.25
CA PHE A 36 -15.50 24.03 -0.93
C PHE A 36 -14.81 25.02 0.02
N PRO A 37 -15.57 25.81 0.84
CA PRO A 37 -14.98 26.83 1.69
C PRO A 37 -13.91 26.29 2.62
N ALA A 38 -12.72 26.88 2.62
CA ALA A 38 -11.55 26.40 3.36
C ALA A 38 -11.78 26.33 4.88
N PHE A 39 -12.60 27.22 5.44
CA PHE A 39 -12.93 27.20 6.87
C PHE A 39 -13.74 25.98 7.32
N ILE A 40 -14.37 25.26 6.37
CA ILE A 40 -15.11 24.02 6.64
C ILE A 40 -14.25 22.80 6.27
N SER A 41 -13.52 22.90 5.15
CA SER A 41 -12.72 21.76 4.65
C SER A 41 -11.46 21.49 5.47
N ASP A 42 -10.84 22.53 6.04
CA ASP A 42 -9.63 22.41 6.85
C ASP A 42 -9.61 23.41 8.03
N PRO A 43 -10.55 23.28 9.01
CA PRO A 43 -10.68 24.22 10.11
C PRO A 43 -9.46 24.23 11.04
N PHE A 44 -8.64 23.20 11.02
CA PHE A 44 -7.44 23.04 11.85
C PHE A 44 -6.14 23.13 11.04
N ASN A 45 -6.20 23.47 9.74
CA ASN A 45 -5.04 23.45 8.82
C ASN A 45 -4.25 22.12 8.90
N PHE A 46 -4.98 21.01 8.99
CA PHE A 46 -4.39 19.68 9.13
C PHE A 46 -3.49 19.29 7.94
N SER A 47 -3.90 19.71 6.76
CA SER A 47 -3.11 19.56 5.53
C SER A 47 -1.77 20.31 5.62
N GLY A 48 -1.76 21.52 6.21
CA GLY A 48 -0.53 22.28 6.46
C GLY A 48 0.43 21.55 7.37
N TRP A 49 -0.04 21.04 8.49
CA TRP A 49 0.80 20.29 9.44
C TRP A 49 1.38 19.01 8.83
N ILE A 50 0.61 18.29 8.03
CA ILE A 50 1.13 17.11 7.30
C ILE A 50 2.22 17.54 6.33
N ASN A 51 1.99 18.57 5.51
CA ASN A 51 2.96 19.06 4.53
C ASN A 51 4.24 19.59 5.20
N ASP A 52 4.10 20.29 6.32
CA ASP A 52 5.25 20.78 7.10
C ASP A 52 6.05 19.62 7.71
N GLY A 53 5.36 18.63 8.28
CA GLY A 53 5.96 17.40 8.78
C GLY A 53 6.70 16.63 7.69
N GLU A 54 6.07 16.47 6.52
CA GLU A 54 6.67 15.84 5.35
C GLU A 54 7.93 16.57 4.87
N SER A 55 7.84 17.90 4.73
CA SER A 55 8.96 18.73 4.28
C SER A 55 10.12 18.68 5.26
N TRP A 56 9.86 18.70 6.57
CA TRP A 56 10.85 18.56 7.62
C TRP A 56 11.52 17.17 7.58
N MET A 57 10.75 16.10 7.43
CA MET A 57 11.28 14.74 7.31
C MET A 57 12.13 14.59 6.05
N LYS A 58 11.66 15.07 4.89
CA LYS A 58 12.42 15.08 3.65
C LYS A 58 13.74 15.83 3.79
N LYS A 59 13.73 17.00 4.45
CA LYS A 59 14.94 17.80 4.64
C LYS A 59 15.98 17.12 5.54
N ASN A 60 15.53 16.51 6.64
CA ASN A 60 16.43 15.97 7.66
C ASN A 60 16.86 14.52 7.40
N TYR A 61 15.99 13.69 6.81
CA TYR A 61 16.20 12.25 6.65
C TYR A 61 16.41 11.80 5.21
N ARG A 62 16.50 12.73 4.25
CA ARG A 62 16.68 12.40 2.82
C ARG A 62 17.91 11.54 2.54
N TRP A 63 18.97 11.66 3.33
CA TRP A 63 20.15 10.83 3.21
C TRP A 63 19.87 9.36 3.56
N VAL A 64 19.07 9.11 4.62
CA VAL A 64 18.66 7.75 5.02
C VAL A 64 17.81 7.12 3.93
N THR A 65 16.79 7.85 3.45
CA THR A 65 15.88 7.33 2.42
C THR A 65 16.62 7.02 1.12
N ARG A 66 17.61 7.85 0.75
CA ARG A 66 18.46 7.60 -0.43
C ARG A 66 19.37 6.39 -0.24
N LEU A 67 19.95 6.21 0.93
CA LEU A 67 20.78 5.04 1.22
C LEU A 67 19.93 3.76 1.14
N VAL A 68 18.79 3.73 1.82
CA VAL A 68 17.88 2.56 1.80
C VAL A 68 17.37 2.29 0.39
N ALA A 69 16.90 3.33 -0.31
CA ALA A 69 16.44 3.19 -1.69
C ALA A 69 17.57 2.74 -2.62
N GLY A 70 18.79 3.24 -2.43
CA GLY A 70 19.98 2.83 -3.21
C GLY A 70 20.29 1.36 -3.05
N VAL A 71 20.35 0.87 -1.82
CA VAL A 71 20.60 -0.55 -1.51
C VAL A 71 19.49 -1.44 -2.10
N ILE A 72 18.22 -1.06 -1.90
CA ILE A 72 17.09 -1.84 -2.43
C ILE A 72 17.11 -1.87 -3.97
N LYS A 73 17.40 -0.74 -4.63
CA LYS A 73 17.51 -0.65 -6.09
C LYS A 73 18.65 -1.51 -6.63
N GLU A 74 19.82 -1.46 -6.00
CA GLU A 74 20.97 -2.27 -6.43
C GLU A 74 20.69 -3.76 -6.33
N TRP A 75 20.06 -4.21 -5.24
CA TRP A 75 19.65 -5.61 -5.09
C TRP A 75 18.56 -5.99 -6.10
N TYR A 76 17.59 -5.09 -6.35
CA TYR A 76 16.55 -5.32 -7.33
C TYR A 76 17.14 -5.50 -8.73
N TYR A 77 17.98 -4.58 -9.18
CA TYR A 77 18.59 -4.68 -10.50
C TYR A 77 19.51 -5.90 -10.63
N SER A 78 20.24 -6.26 -9.59
CA SER A 78 21.06 -7.48 -9.62
C SER A 78 20.23 -8.75 -9.80
N VAL A 79 19.06 -8.84 -9.17
CA VAL A 79 18.13 -9.99 -9.34
C VAL A 79 17.43 -9.93 -10.70
N GLU A 80 17.00 -8.75 -11.12
CA GLU A 80 16.36 -8.51 -12.42
C GLU A 80 17.30 -8.89 -13.56
N ASP A 81 18.51 -8.34 -13.59
CA ASP A 81 19.51 -8.62 -14.61
C ASP A 81 19.84 -10.11 -14.67
N PHE A 82 20.01 -10.75 -13.50
CA PHE A 82 20.23 -12.19 -13.44
C PHE A 82 19.08 -12.99 -14.07
N LEU A 83 17.82 -12.60 -13.83
CA LEU A 83 16.66 -13.31 -14.37
C LEU A 83 16.45 -13.05 -15.87
N ILE A 84 16.78 -11.84 -16.35
CA ILE A 84 16.62 -11.46 -17.75
C ILE A 84 17.76 -12.05 -18.61
N GLU A 85 19.00 -12.00 -18.11
CA GLU A 85 20.17 -12.51 -18.83
C GLU A 85 20.31 -14.04 -18.77
N ALA A 86 19.68 -14.68 -17.77
CA ALA A 86 19.73 -16.13 -17.64
C ALA A 86 19.04 -16.82 -18.83
N PRO A 87 19.59 -17.94 -19.33
CA PRO A 87 18.95 -18.73 -20.38
C PRO A 87 17.53 -19.14 -19.93
N TRP A 88 16.55 -18.98 -20.81
CA TRP A 88 15.14 -19.30 -20.50
C TRP A 88 14.95 -20.74 -19.98
N ILE A 89 15.74 -21.69 -20.47
CA ILE A 89 15.74 -23.08 -20.00
C ILE A 89 16.08 -23.16 -18.50
N PHE A 90 17.05 -22.35 -18.05
CA PHE A 90 17.44 -22.28 -16.64
C PHE A 90 16.29 -21.77 -15.78
N ILE A 91 15.60 -20.72 -16.21
CA ILE A 91 14.43 -20.18 -15.50
C ILE A 91 13.30 -21.22 -15.44
N PHE A 92 13.06 -21.94 -16.55
CA PHE A 92 12.10 -23.03 -16.57
C PHE A 92 12.45 -24.11 -15.53
N ALA A 93 13.70 -24.57 -15.51
CA ALA A 93 14.16 -25.55 -14.51
C ALA A 93 14.02 -25.04 -13.07
N LEU A 94 14.41 -23.78 -12.82
CA LEU A 94 14.32 -23.13 -11.52
C LEU A 94 12.88 -23.06 -11.00
N MET A 95 11.89 -22.86 -11.86
CA MET A 95 10.48 -22.77 -11.48
C MET A 95 9.78 -24.14 -11.43
N ILE A 96 10.10 -25.04 -12.37
CA ILE A 96 9.46 -26.35 -12.49
C ILE A 96 9.90 -27.32 -11.41
N ILE A 97 11.20 -27.36 -11.07
CA ILE A 97 11.71 -28.33 -10.09
C ILE A 97 11.10 -28.15 -8.70
N PRO A 98 11.06 -26.94 -8.12
CA PRO A 98 10.37 -26.73 -6.83
C PRO A 98 8.88 -27.00 -6.92
N SER A 99 8.22 -26.58 -8.01
CA SER A 99 6.79 -26.79 -8.23
C SER A 99 6.43 -28.28 -8.21
N LEU A 100 7.20 -29.12 -8.86
CA LEU A 100 7.02 -30.58 -8.87
C LEU A 100 7.16 -31.17 -7.46
N LYS A 101 8.16 -30.73 -6.70
CA LYS A 101 8.44 -31.28 -5.36
C LYS A 101 7.39 -30.87 -4.32
N VAL A 102 6.90 -29.63 -4.39
CA VAL A 102 6.02 -29.05 -3.35
C VAL A 102 4.55 -29.28 -3.67
N SER A 103 4.14 -29.13 -4.91
CA SER A 103 2.72 -29.02 -5.27
C SER A 103 2.24 -30.08 -6.27
N GLY A 104 3.13 -30.91 -6.76
CA GLY A 104 2.81 -32.00 -7.67
C GLY A 104 2.49 -31.55 -9.12
N LEU A 105 2.09 -32.52 -9.94
CA LEU A 105 2.02 -32.38 -11.40
C LEU A 105 1.02 -31.29 -11.87
N ARG A 106 -0.11 -31.12 -11.19
CA ARG A 106 -1.15 -30.16 -11.63
C ARG A 106 -0.66 -28.71 -11.61
N LEU A 107 -0.03 -28.30 -10.50
CA LEU A 107 0.53 -26.93 -10.39
C LEU A 107 1.71 -26.76 -11.34
N THR A 108 2.55 -27.79 -11.49
CA THR A 108 3.67 -27.74 -12.42
C THR A 108 3.24 -27.54 -13.86
N LEU A 109 2.19 -28.23 -14.32
CA LEU A 109 1.63 -28.00 -15.65
C LEU A 109 1.12 -26.57 -15.83
N PHE A 110 0.49 -26.02 -14.80
CA PHE A 110 0.05 -24.61 -14.80
C PHE A 110 1.25 -23.65 -14.88
N VAL A 111 2.33 -23.89 -14.12
CA VAL A 111 3.56 -23.09 -14.18
C VAL A 111 4.20 -23.16 -15.58
N VAL A 112 4.32 -24.35 -16.15
CA VAL A 112 4.85 -24.53 -17.52
C VAL A 112 4.00 -23.77 -18.54
N PHE A 113 2.68 -23.91 -18.45
CA PHE A 113 1.77 -23.19 -19.35
C PHE A 113 1.93 -21.68 -19.21
N THR A 114 2.03 -21.16 -17.99
CA THR A 114 2.20 -19.72 -17.73
C THR A 114 3.53 -19.20 -18.30
N LEU A 115 4.62 -19.92 -18.10
CA LEU A 115 5.94 -19.54 -18.65
C LEU A 115 5.94 -19.53 -20.18
N LEU A 116 5.36 -20.56 -20.81
CA LEU A 116 5.21 -20.61 -22.27
C LEU A 116 4.33 -19.47 -22.79
N PHE A 117 3.24 -19.17 -22.08
CA PHE A 117 2.33 -18.07 -22.42
C PHE A 117 3.04 -16.71 -22.41
N TRP A 118 3.83 -16.42 -21.37
CA TRP A 118 4.62 -15.17 -21.30
C TRP A 118 5.62 -15.05 -22.43
N GLY A 119 6.30 -16.16 -22.75
CA GLY A 119 7.21 -16.19 -23.90
C GLY A 119 6.48 -15.99 -25.24
N PHE A 120 5.31 -16.60 -25.41
CA PHE A 120 4.52 -16.51 -26.64
C PHE A 120 3.94 -15.10 -26.86
N VAL A 121 3.46 -14.44 -25.79
CA VAL A 121 2.91 -13.07 -25.87
C VAL A 121 4.00 -12.00 -25.97
N GLY A 122 5.28 -12.36 -25.77
CA GLY A 122 6.39 -11.40 -25.79
C GLY A 122 6.52 -10.55 -24.51
N MET A 123 5.91 -10.98 -23.40
CA MET A 123 5.96 -10.32 -22.10
C MET A 123 6.98 -10.95 -21.15
N TRP A 124 8.00 -11.60 -21.68
CA TRP A 124 9.01 -12.31 -20.90
C TRP A 124 9.76 -11.38 -19.95
N GLU A 125 10.25 -10.25 -20.44
CA GLU A 125 10.99 -9.27 -19.65
C GLU A 125 10.15 -8.72 -18.49
N GLN A 126 8.93 -8.28 -18.76
CA GLN A 126 8.01 -7.76 -17.74
C GLN A 126 7.65 -8.82 -16.68
N ALA A 127 7.54 -10.08 -17.11
CA ALA A 127 7.32 -11.19 -16.20
C ALA A 127 8.54 -11.42 -15.30
N MET A 128 9.77 -11.37 -15.83
CA MET A 128 11.00 -11.50 -15.02
C MET A 128 11.19 -10.33 -14.07
N GLN A 129 10.88 -9.11 -14.47
CA GLN A 129 10.83 -7.92 -13.58
C GLN A 129 9.87 -8.14 -12.42
N THR A 130 8.68 -8.66 -12.69
CA THR A 130 7.70 -8.95 -11.64
C THR A 130 8.20 -10.05 -10.70
N VAL A 131 8.82 -11.10 -11.22
CA VAL A 131 9.41 -12.18 -10.42
C VAL A 131 10.55 -11.65 -9.54
N ALA A 132 11.41 -10.76 -10.07
CA ALA A 132 12.48 -10.11 -9.31
C ALA A 132 11.91 -9.31 -8.13
N LEU A 133 10.90 -8.48 -8.40
CA LEU A 133 10.21 -7.67 -7.40
C LEU A 133 9.58 -8.53 -6.29
N MET A 134 8.85 -9.58 -6.68
CA MET A 134 8.22 -10.50 -5.74
C MET A 134 9.25 -11.25 -4.91
N THR A 135 10.32 -11.75 -5.53
CA THR A 135 11.39 -12.47 -4.84
C THR A 135 12.05 -11.59 -3.77
N LEU A 136 12.41 -10.36 -4.14
CA LEU A 136 13.01 -9.42 -3.22
C LEU A 136 12.06 -9.04 -2.07
N SER A 137 10.79 -8.78 -2.39
CA SER A 137 9.77 -8.46 -1.40
C SER A 137 9.57 -9.59 -0.39
N VAL A 138 9.54 -10.84 -0.84
CA VAL A 138 9.44 -12.02 0.03
C VAL A 138 10.68 -12.16 0.91
N ILE A 139 11.88 -12.01 0.36
CA ILE A 139 13.13 -12.08 1.13
C ILE A 139 13.15 -11.03 2.23
N PHE A 140 12.86 -9.76 1.91
CA PHE A 140 12.80 -8.70 2.91
C PHE A 140 11.72 -8.94 3.96
N SER A 141 10.53 -9.38 3.55
CA SER A 141 9.43 -9.68 4.47
C SER A 141 9.78 -10.81 5.44
N VAL A 142 10.40 -11.87 4.93
CA VAL A 142 10.83 -13.00 5.77
C VAL A 142 11.94 -12.57 6.74
N VAL A 143 12.96 -11.88 6.26
CA VAL A 143 14.07 -11.42 7.12
C VAL A 143 13.56 -10.49 8.21
N LEU A 144 12.79 -9.47 7.86
CA LEU A 144 12.23 -8.53 8.83
C LEU A 144 11.24 -9.22 9.78
N GLY A 145 10.37 -10.07 9.25
CA GLY A 145 9.40 -10.82 10.04
C GLY A 145 10.05 -11.75 11.05
N VAL A 146 11.11 -12.47 10.67
CA VAL A 146 11.87 -13.33 11.58
C VAL A 146 12.57 -12.51 12.66
N LEU A 147 13.23 -11.41 12.30
CA LEU A 147 13.89 -10.53 13.27
C LEU A 147 12.91 -9.96 14.30
N VAL A 148 11.78 -9.42 13.83
CA VAL A 148 10.73 -8.89 14.70
C VAL A 148 10.10 -10.01 15.54
N GLY A 149 9.84 -11.18 14.94
CA GLY A 149 9.28 -12.34 15.63
C GLY A 149 10.19 -12.85 16.77
N ILE A 150 11.49 -12.94 16.51
CA ILE A 150 12.47 -13.31 17.55
C ILE A 150 12.47 -12.26 18.68
N TRP A 151 12.43 -10.99 18.33
CA TRP A 151 12.41 -9.92 19.33
C TRP A 151 11.14 -9.94 20.18
N CYS A 152 9.98 -10.16 19.57
CA CYS A 152 8.71 -10.35 20.29
C CYS A 152 8.74 -11.56 21.20
N SER A 153 9.32 -12.69 20.75
CA SER A 153 9.42 -13.92 21.55
C SER A 153 10.28 -13.79 22.81
N GLN A 154 11.18 -12.82 22.86
CA GLN A 154 12.07 -12.58 24.00
C GLN A 154 11.49 -11.57 25.01
N SER A 155 10.42 -10.87 24.69
CA SER A 155 9.89 -9.83 25.57
C SER A 155 8.40 -9.57 25.35
N ASP A 156 7.60 -9.92 26.37
CA ASP A 156 6.15 -9.65 26.40
C ASP A 156 5.82 -8.16 26.17
N ARG A 157 6.69 -7.24 26.59
CA ARG A 157 6.51 -5.80 26.38
C ARG A 157 6.63 -5.41 24.90
N VAL A 158 7.59 -5.99 24.21
CA VAL A 158 7.81 -5.78 22.78
C VAL A 158 6.62 -6.36 22.00
N GLU A 159 6.20 -7.58 22.35
CA GLU A 159 5.03 -8.20 21.73
C GLU A 159 3.76 -7.36 21.93
N ALA A 160 3.49 -6.90 23.15
CA ALA A 160 2.34 -6.07 23.47
C ALA A 160 2.33 -4.74 22.71
N PHE A 161 3.49 -4.21 22.34
CA PHE A 161 3.61 -2.98 21.53
C PHE A 161 3.52 -3.27 20.01
N VAL A 162 4.17 -4.31 19.53
CA VAL A 162 4.26 -4.63 18.10
C VAL A 162 2.96 -5.22 17.56
N ARG A 163 2.28 -6.07 18.34
CA ARG A 163 1.05 -6.77 17.90
C ARG A 163 -0.05 -5.79 17.45
N PRO A 164 -0.43 -4.73 18.20
CA PRO A 164 -1.45 -3.78 17.74
C PRO A 164 -1.06 -3.03 16.45
N ILE A 165 0.25 -2.79 16.23
CA ILE A 165 0.74 -2.16 15.01
C ILE A 165 0.52 -3.10 13.82
N LEU A 166 0.92 -4.37 13.96
CA LEU A 166 0.73 -5.38 12.90
C LEU A 166 -0.76 -5.61 12.61
N ASP A 167 -1.59 -5.72 13.64
CA ASP A 167 -3.03 -5.88 13.50
C ASP A 167 -3.65 -4.69 12.75
N THR A 168 -3.22 -3.47 13.08
CA THR A 168 -3.65 -2.26 12.37
C THR A 168 -3.22 -2.29 10.91
N MET A 169 -1.97 -2.67 10.62
CA MET A 169 -1.46 -2.77 9.24
C MET A 169 -2.21 -3.83 8.42
N GLN A 170 -2.65 -4.93 9.03
CA GLN A 170 -3.44 -5.95 8.33
C GLN A 170 -4.83 -5.47 7.91
N VAL A 171 -5.46 -4.62 8.72
CA VAL A 171 -6.79 -4.09 8.46
C VAL A 171 -6.75 -2.92 7.48
N MET A 172 -5.65 -2.16 7.47
CA MET A 172 -5.49 -1.00 6.59
C MET A 172 -5.27 -1.42 5.14
N PRO A 173 -5.97 -0.81 4.17
CA PRO A 173 -5.69 -1.02 2.75
C PRO A 173 -4.25 -0.63 2.40
N ALA A 174 -3.61 -1.43 1.52
CA ALA A 174 -2.19 -1.27 1.18
C ALA A 174 -1.81 0.14 0.68
N PHE A 175 -2.70 0.83 -0.01
CA PHE A 175 -2.42 2.18 -0.52
C PHE A 175 -2.26 3.23 0.58
N VAL A 176 -2.78 3.00 1.80
CA VAL A 176 -2.66 3.97 2.90
C VAL A 176 -1.21 4.12 3.37
N TYR A 177 -0.44 3.02 3.41
CA TYR A 177 0.99 3.08 3.72
C TYR A 177 1.89 3.17 2.48
N LEU A 178 1.34 2.91 1.28
CA LEU A 178 2.07 3.11 0.03
C LEU A 178 2.28 4.61 -0.26
N LEU A 179 1.29 5.47 0.04
CA LEU A 179 1.41 6.91 -0.16
C LEU A 179 2.62 7.52 0.58
N PRO A 180 2.78 7.32 1.93
CA PRO A 180 3.99 7.76 2.62
C PRO A 180 5.27 7.18 2.02
N ALA A 181 5.27 5.89 1.60
CA ALA A 181 6.43 5.28 0.98
C ALA A 181 6.84 5.97 -0.33
N ILE A 182 5.89 6.31 -1.19
CA ILE A 182 6.15 7.08 -2.41
C ILE A 182 6.73 8.47 -2.08
N PHE A 183 6.21 9.14 -1.07
CA PHE A 183 6.72 10.45 -0.66
C PHE A 183 8.15 10.41 -0.14
N PHE A 184 8.56 9.32 0.51
CA PHE A 184 9.91 9.18 1.06
C PHE A 184 10.92 8.63 0.08
N PHE A 185 10.53 7.70 -0.80
CA PHE A 185 11.43 6.95 -1.68
C PHE A 185 11.27 7.30 -3.17
N GLY A 186 10.22 8.06 -3.52
CA GLY A 186 9.90 8.49 -4.88
C GLY A 186 10.73 9.67 -5.41
#